data_06a4b3199b8e97aecbdd507dc5957250
#
_entry.id   06a4b3199b8e97aecbdd507dc5957250
#
_cell.length_a   1.000
_cell.length_b   1.000
_cell.length_c   1.000
_cell.angle_alpha   90.00
_cell.angle_beta   90.00
_cell.angle_gamma   90.00
#
_symmetry.space_group_name_H-M   'P 1'
#
loop_
_entity.id
_entity.type
_entity.pdbx_description
1 polymer ?
#
loop_
_entity_poly.entity_id
_entity_poly.type
_entity_poly.pdbx_seq_one_letter_code
_entity_poly.pdbx_strand_id
1 'polypeptide(L)'
;FLVYGPAAIFELTTAQGYGHLYRPHRTLKQRKGEGNFSLPMSPDEVVGPAVLINNYGQGKVVYLPCSPDAALASEYRTVEPRLLLRNLVRYLRPNPEVAIAAPSYVESVVTNEPGNLVWRIHLVGYISPPACTGPGRPHANFILPSLIEDLPMYQVRISFNRPVIRVQTLNRETKISRSGNEIVLTVKDIHETVIVKIAG
;
A
#
# COMPACT_ATOMS: atom_id res chain seq x y z
N PHE A 1 1.63 -6.22 -13.83
CA PHE A 1 1.43 -4.75 -13.90
C PHE A 1 2.64 -4.08 -14.56
N LEU A 2 2.46 -2.86 -15.02
CA LEU A 2 3.49 -2.06 -15.64
C LEU A 2 4.19 -1.19 -14.59
N VAL A 3 5.51 -1.12 -14.66
CA VAL A 3 6.33 -0.26 -13.80
C VAL A 3 6.94 0.84 -14.65
N TYR A 4 6.72 2.07 -14.26
CA TYR A 4 7.27 3.25 -14.92
C TYR A 4 8.58 3.65 -14.23
N GLY A 5 9.68 3.54 -14.94
CA GLY A 5 10.98 3.91 -14.43
C GLY A 5 12.06 2.88 -14.77
N PRO A 6 13.30 3.17 -14.39
CA PRO A 6 14.39 2.25 -14.61
C PRO A 6 14.24 1.00 -13.74
N ALA A 7 14.64 -0.14 -14.27
CA ALA A 7 14.80 -1.38 -13.53
C ALA A 7 16.27 -1.83 -13.60
N ALA A 8 16.77 -2.34 -12.48
CA ALA A 8 18.10 -2.91 -12.44
C ALA A 8 18.05 -4.41 -12.83
N ILE A 9 19.02 -4.85 -13.58
CA ILE A 9 19.21 -6.26 -13.94
C ILE A 9 20.35 -6.79 -13.08
N PHE A 10 20.12 -7.90 -12.41
CA PHE A 10 21.08 -8.50 -11.49
C PHE A 10 21.46 -9.90 -11.92
N GLU A 11 22.72 -10.22 -11.75
CA GLU A 11 23.21 -11.60 -11.69
C GLU A 11 23.05 -12.12 -10.25
N LEU A 12 22.37 -13.25 -10.12
CA LEU A 12 22.09 -13.84 -8.81
C LEU A 12 23.30 -14.61 -8.29
N THR A 13 23.68 -14.34 -7.04
CA THR A 13 24.70 -15.12 -6.33
C THR A 13 24.07 -15.99 -5.24
N THR A 14 23.60 -15.38 -4.14
CA THR A 14 22.99 -16.07 -3.00
C THR A 14 21.49 -15.83 -2.88
N ALA A 15 20.97 -14.81 -3.56
CA ALA A 15 19.55 -14.49 -3.53
C ALA A 15 18.74 -15.44 -4.41
N GLN A 16 17.50 -15.68 -4.00
CA GLN A 16 16.50 -16.39 -4.80
C GLN A 16 15.64 -15.38 -5.55
N GLY A 17 15.41 -15.62 -6.84
CA GLY A 17 14.58 -14.79 -7.69
C GLY A 17 13.17 -15.34 -7.80
N TYR A 18 12.16 -14.44 -7.76
CA TYR A 18 10.74 -14.77 -7.89
C TYR A 18 10.06 -13.87 -8.90
N GLY A 19 9.11 -14.46 -9.63
CA GLY A 19 8.41 -13.78 -10.71
C GLY A 19 9.34 -13.40 -11.86
N HIS A 20 8.79 -12.71 -12.84
CA HIS A 20 9.54 -12.30 -14.02
C HIS A 20 9.40 -10.79 -14.26
N LEU A 21 10.53 -10.15 -14.50
CA LEU A 21 10.60 -8.79 -15.00
C LEU A 21 10.74 -8.87 -16.53
N TYR A 22 9.83 -8.23 -17.23
CA TYR A 22 9.79 -8.22 -18.67
C TYR A 22 10.22 -6.87 -19.22
N ARG A 23 10.96 -6.89 -20.31
CA ARG A 23 11.14 -5.70 -21.13
C ARG A 23 9.80 -5.40 -21.84
N PRO A 24 9.34 -4.16 -21.85
CA PRO A 24 8.12 -3.83 -22.60
C PRO A 24 8.39 -3.94 -24.10
N HIS A 25 7.47 -4.55 -24.82
CA HIS A 25 7.51 -4.56 -26.27
C HIS A 25 7.36 -3.14 -26.80
N ARG A 26 8.29 -2.72 -27.64
CA ARG A 26 8.27 -1.40 -28.30
C ARG A 26 8.26 -1.59 -29.81
N THR A 27 7.32 -0.95 -30.49
CA THR A 27 7.31 -0.85 -31.95
C THR A 27 8.55 -0.11 -32.45
N LEU A 28 8.87 -0.25 -33.73
CA LEU A 28 9.99 0.47 -34.34
C LEU A 28 9.87 1.98 -34.19
N LYS A 29 8.65 2.54 -34.29
CA LYS A 29 8.39 3.98 -34.06
C LYS A 29 8.71 4.39 -32.60
N GLN A 30 8.23 3.61 -31.64
CA GLN A 30 8.49 3.86 -30.21
C GLN A 30 9.99 3.73 -29.88
N ARG A 31 10.72 2.81 -30.51
CA ARG A 31 12.18 2.68 -30.32
C ARG A 31 12.94 3.89 -30.84
N LYS A 32 12.40 4.59 -31.86
CA LYS A 32 12.96 5.83 -32.40
C LYS A 32 12.48 7.10 -31.67
N GLY A 33 11.76 6.96 -30.57
CA GLY A 33 11.18 8.09 -29.84
C GLY A 33 9.91 8.64 -30.47
N GLU A 34 9.39 7.95 -31.49
CA GLU A 34 8.17 8.32 -32.20
C GLU A 34 7.00 7.45 -31.71
N GLY A 35 5.82 8.03 -31.59
CA GLY A 35 4.60 7.28 -31.24
C GLY A 35 4.10 7.53 -29.82
N ASN A 36 2.98 6.87 -29.50
CA ASN A 36 2.31 7.03 -28.23
C ASN A 36 2.85 6.02 -27.19
N PHE A 37 3.46 6.55 -26.13
CA PHE A 37 3.98 5.77 -25.00
C PHE A 37 2.95 5.54 -23.89
N SER A 38 1.76 6.11 -24.03
CA SER A 38 0.69 6.00 -23.01
C SER A 38 -0.10 4.70 -23.09
N LEU A 39 0.08 3.91 -24.14
CA LEU A 39 -0.61 2.64 -24.29
C LEU A 39 0.06 1.54 -23.45
N PRO A 40 -0.73 0.64 -22.84
CA PRO A 40 -0.19 -0.54 -22.20
C PRO A 40 0.70 -1.31 -23.17
N MET A 41 1.92 -1.58 -22.76
CA MET A 41 2.86 -2.34 -23.57
C MET A 41 2.77 -3.81 -23.19
N SER A 42 2.73 -4.66 -24.19
CA SER A 42 2.81 -6.11 -23.96
C SER A 42 4.17 -6.48 -23.37
N PRO A 43 4.26 -7.52 -22.53
CA PRO A 43 5.54 -8.07 -22.13
C PRO A 43 6.25 -8.66 -23.35
N ASP A 44 7.57 -8.45 -23.44
CA ASP A 44 8.42 -9.00 -24.48
C ASP A 44 9.38 -10.03 -23.87
N GLU A 45 10.64 -9.70 -23.74
CA GLU A 45 11.68 -10.56 -23.23
C GLU A 45 11.76 -10.53 -21.71
N VAL A 46 11.94 -11.68 -21.07
CA VAL A 46 12.28 -11.78 -19.65
C VAL A 46 13.70 -11.27 -19.45
N VAL A 47 13.88 -10.25 -18.62
CA VAL A 47 15.19 -9.66 -18.32
C VAL A 47 15.73 -10.00 -16.96
N GLY A 48 14.92 -10.60 -16.10
CA GLY A 48 15.34 -11.02 -14.77
C GLY A 48 14.17 -11.34 -13.84
N PRO A 49 14.44 -11.63 -12.57
CA PRO A 49 13.43 -11.80 -11.55
C PRO A 49 12.79 -10.44 -11.15
N ALA A 50 11.52 -10.49 -10.81
CA ALA A 50 10.78 -9.32 -10.35
C ALA A 50 10.98 -9.02 -8.86
N VAL A 51 11.31 -10.04 -8.06
CA VAL A 51 11.55 -9.95 -6.62
C VAL A 51 12.76 -10.79 -6.28
N LEU A 52 13.65 -10.26 -5.47
CA LEU A 52 14.83 -10.95 -4.95
C LEU A 52 14.69 -11.12 -3.45
N ILE A 53 14.87 -12.33 -2.95
CA ILE A 53 14.83 -12.64 -1.53
C ILE A 53 16.15 -13.27 -1.11
N ASN A 54 16.73 -12.77 -0.04
CA ASN A 54 17.95 -13.31 0.54
C ASN A 54 17.88 -13.34 2.06
N ASN A 55 18.64 -14.26 2.67
CA ASN A 55 18.92 -14.23 4.09
C ASN A 55 20.26 -13.53 4.31
N TYR A 56 20.28 -12.57 5.23
CA TYR A 56 21.50 -11.85 5.60
C TYR A 56 21.63 -11.83 7.12
N GLY A 57 22.65 -12.49 7.64
CA GLY A 57 22.79 -12.73 9.07
C GLY A 57 21.58 -13.51 9.62
N GLN A 58 20.92 -12.95 10.63
CA GLN A 58 19.69 -13.52 11.21
C GLN A 58 18.41 -12.93 10.57
N GLY A 59 18.56 -12.05 9.61
CA GLY A 59 17.45 -11.34 8.98
C GLY A 59 17.15 -11.82 7.56
N LYS A 60 16.03 -11.31 7.04
CA LYS A 60 15.61 -11.50 5.65
C LYS A 60 15.63 -10.17 4.93
N VAL A 61 16.05 -10.21 3.67
CA VAL A 61 16.04 -9.04 2.79
C VAL A 61 15.18 -9.35 1.59
N VAL A 62 14.32 -8.43 1.24
CA VAL A 62 13.60 -8.42 -0.03
C VAL A 62 14.07 -7.22 -0.82
N TYR A 63 14.48 -7.45 -2.05
CA TYR A 63 14.87 -6.40 -2.97
C TYR A 63 13.98 -6.43 -4.20
N LEU A 64 13.51 -5.27 -4.61
CA LEU A 64 12.72 -5.06 -5.82
C LEU A 64 13.60 -4.35 -6.86
N PRO A 65 13.88 -4.99 -8.00
CA PRO A 65 14.70 -4.39 -9.05
C PRO A 65 14.07 -3.17 -9.74
N CYS A 66 12.83 -2.91 -9.46
CA CYS A 66 12.05 -1.79 -9.99
C CYS A 66 11.26 -1.11 -8.86
N SER A 67 10.61 0.00 -9.15
CA SER A 67 9.81 0.77 -8.18
C SER A 67 8.31 0.52 -8.37
N PRO A 68 7.74 -0.56 -7.79
CA PRO A 68 6.31 -0.82 -7.90
C PRO A 68 5.45 0.23 -7.18
N ASP A 69 6.00 0.95 -6.21
CA ASP A 69 5.40 2.10 -5.56
C ASP A 69 5.14 3.27 -6.54
N ALA A 70 6.04 3.49 -7.51
CA ALA A 70 5.82 4.47 -8.56
C ALA A 70 4.61 4.11 -9.45
N ALA A 71 4.30 2.82 -9.63
CA ALA A 71 3.12 2.38 -10.33
C ALA A 71 1.81 2.72 -9.58
N LEU A 72 1.85 2.78 -8.25
CA LEU A 72 0.71 3.24 -7.43
C LEU A 72 0.43 4.74 -7.59
N ALA A 73 1.47 5.52 -7.79
CA ALA A 73 1.38 6.96 -7.96
C ALA A 73 1.11 7.38 -9.43
N SER A 74 1.14 6.43 -10.37
CA SER A 74 0.92 6.72 -11.79
C SER A 74 -0.56 6.94 -12.11
N GLU A 75 -0.83 7.49 -13.30
CA GLU A 75 -2.18 7.66 -13.82
C GLU A 75 -2.92 6.34 -14.07
N TYR A 76 -2.20 5.24 -14.23
CA TYR A 76 -2.74 3.88 -14.42
C TYR A 76 -2.69 3.09 -13.12
N ARG A 77 -3.39 3.57 -12.11
CA ARG A 77 -3.42 2.95 -10.80
C ARG A 77 -4.02 1.57 -10.85
N THR A 78 -3.23 0.60 -10.48
CA THR A 78 -3.68 -0.78 -10.34
C THR A 78 -3.47 -1.25 -8.90
N VAL A 79 -4.21 -2.27 -8.49
CA VAL A 79 -4.13 -2.79 -7.10
C VAL A 79 -2.96 -3.75 -6.90
N GLU A 80 -2.41 -4.31 -7.98
CA GLU A 80 -1.39 -5.35 -7.93
C GLU A 80 -0.09 -4.90 -7.24
N PRO A 81 0.47 -3.70 -7.52
CA PRO A 81 1.66 -3.22 -6.81
C PRO A 81 1.42 -3.12 -5.31
N ARG A 82 0.23 -2.65 -4.89
CA ARG A 82 -0.13 -2.56 -3.47
C ARG A 82 -0.22 -3.94 -2.82
N LEU A 83 -0.82 -4.90 -3.53
CA LEU A 83 -0.92 -6.29 -3.05
C LEU A 83 0.46 -6.93 -2.93
N LEU A 84 1.33 -6.71 -3.92
CA LEU A 84 2.72 -7.19 -3.88
C LEU A 84 3.45 -6.64 -2.65
N LEU A 85 3.50 -5.32 -2.50
CA LEU A 85 4.18 -4.67 -1.37
C LEU A 85 3.62 -5.15 -0.02
N ARG A 86 2.30 -5.23 0.12
CA ARG A 86 1.65 -5.76 1.33
C ARG A 86 2.10 -7.19 1.64
N ASN A 87 2.15 -8.05 0.63
CA ASN A 87 2.53 -9.45 0.82
C ASN A 87 4.01 -9.59 1.18
N LEU A 88 4.88 -8.78 0.59
CA LEU A 88 6.31 -8.74 0.92
C LEU A 88 6.56 -8.23 2.34
N VAL A 89 5.85 -7.20 2.77
CA VAL A 89 5.92 -6.72 4.16
C VAL A 89 5.46 -7.80 5.13
N ARG A 90 4.36 -8.50 4.83
CA ARG A 90 3.88 -9.63 5.64
C ARG A 90 4.86 -10.80 5.68
N TYR A 91 5.53 -11.07 4.58
CA TYR A 91 6.58 -12.09 4.52
C TYR A 91 7.77 -11.76 5.43
N LEU A 92 8.19 -10.48 5.44
CA LEU A 92 9.28 -10.00 6.30
C LEU A 92 8.86 -9.91 7.77
N ARG A 93 7.61 -9.54 8.03
CA ARG A 93 7.06 -9.38 9.39
C ARG A 93 5.71 -10.10 9.51
N PRO A 94 5.72 -11.44 9.65
CA PRO A 94 4.50 -12.25 9.66
C PRO A 94 3.60 -11.99 10.87
N ASN A 95 4.16 -11.58 12.00
CA ASN A 95 3.46 -11.36 13.25
C ASN A 95 3.63 -9.90 13.73
N PRO A 96 2.93 -8.94 13.10
CA PRO A 96 2.96 -7.55 13.55
C PRO A 96 2.28 -7.42 14.92
N GLU A 97 2.70 -6.45 15.73
CA GLU A 97 2.05 -6.17 17.02
C GLU A 97 0.62 -5.68 16.84
N VAL A 98 0.38 -4.95 15.76
CA VAL A 98 -0.94 -4.48 15.35
C VAL A 98 -1.15 -4.74 13.87
N ALA A 99 -2.31 -5.25 13.51
CA ALA A 99 -2.75 -5.40 12.12
C ALA A 99 -4.08 -4.69 11.93
N ILE A 100 -4.19 -3.94 10.83
CA ILE A 100 -5.39 -3.17 10.50
C ILE A 100 -5.91 -3.66 9.15
N ALA A 101 -7.19 -4.02 9.13
CA ALA A 101 -7.95 -4.31 7.91
C ALA A 101 -9.03 -3.25 7.75
N ALA A 102 -8.89 -2.43 6.74
CA ALA A 102 -9.79 -1.33 6.41
C ALA A 102 -10.06 -1.31 4.90
N PRO A 103 -11.11 -0.62 4.44
CA PRO A 103 -11.31 -0.33 3.03
C PRO A 103 -10.10 0.38 2.42
N SER A 104 -9.90 0.22 1.12
CA SER A 104 -8.71 0.74 0.42
C SER A 104 -8.59 2.27 0.42
N TYR A 105 -9.68 2.97 0.66
CA TYR A 105 -9.74 4.43 0.77
C TYR A 105 -9.49 4.95 2.19
N VAL A 106 -9.23 4.07 3.16
CA VAL A 106 -8.89 4.46 4.53
C VAL A 106 -7.39 4.33 4.73
N GLU A 107 -6.75 5.43 5.06
CA GLU A 107 -5.37 5.45 5.53
C GLU A 107 -5.34 5.26 7.04
N SER A 108 -4.33 4.55 7.52
CA SER A 108 -4.14 4.35 8.94
C SER A 108 -2.71 4.67 9.36
N VAL A 109 -2.57 5.47 10.40
CA VAL A 109 -1.30 5.78 11.04
C VAL A 109 -1.34 5.26 12.47
N VAL A 110 -0.34 4.48 12.84
CA VAL A 110 -0.23 3.87 14.16
C VAL A 110 0.94 4.47 14.90
N THR A 111 0.69 4.96 16.09
CA THR A 111 1.73 5.50 16.97
C THR A 111 1.71 4.83 18.33
N ASN A 112 2.90 4.59 18.88
CA ASN A 112 3.12 4.09 20.22
C ASN A 112 4.40 4.71 20.79
N GLU A 113 4.40 5.01 22.07
CA GLU A 113 5.61 5.42 22.80
C GLU A 113 6.37 4.18 23.24
N PRO A 114 7.70 4.12 23.08
CA PRO A 114 8.50 2.99 23.55
C PRO A 114 8.22 2.64 25.02
N GLY A 115 7.96 1.36 25.30
CA GLY A 115 7.61 0.89 26.64
C GLY A 115 6.18 1.20 27.08
N ASN A 116 5.39 1.88 26.27
CA ASN A 116 3.99 2.17 26.56
C ASN A 116 3.09 1.09 25.97
N LEU A 117 2.06 0.70 26.74
CA LEU A 117 1.03 -0.25 26.34
C LEU A 117 -0.19 0.43 25.71
N VAL A 118 -0.09 1.72 25.41
CA VAL A 118 -1.14 2.53 24.82
C VAL A 118 -0.79 2.85 23.37
N TRP A 119 -1.65 2.42 22.48
CA TRP A 119 -1.55 2.64 21.03
C TRP A 119 -2.55 3.70 20.59
N ARG A 120 -2.14 4.56 19.68
CA ARG A 120 -3.02 5.53 19.01
C ARG A 120 -3.07 5.17 17.53
N ILE A 121 -4.28 5.00 17.03
CA ILE A 121 -4.54 4.64 15.63
C ILE A 121 -5.38 5.74 15.04
N HIS A 122 -4.82 6.46 14.10
CA HIS A 122 -5.48 7.50 13.33
C HIS A 122 -5.99 6.86 12.02
N LEU A 123 -7.26 7.01 11.77
CA LEU A 123 -7.93 6.56 10.55
C LEU A 123 -8.38 7.79 9.79
N VAL A 124 -8.01 7.88 8.52
CA VAL A 124 -8.46 8.95 7.62
C VAL A 124 -9.06 8.30 6.39
N GLY A 125 -10.38 8.46 6.24
CA GLY A 125 -11.09 8.00 5.07
C GLY A 125 -11.24 9.15 4.08
N TYR A 126 -10.87 8.93 2.82
CA TYR A 126 -11.17 9.88 1.77
C TYR A 126 -11.45 9.17 0.45
N ILE A 127 -12.57 9.55 -0.15
CA ILE A 127 -12.96 9.13 -1.48
C ILE A 127 -12.65 10.32 -2.42
N SER A 128 -11.42 10.72 -2.52
CA SER A 128 -11.04 11.68 -3.53
C SER A 128 -10.49 10.93 -4.72
N PRO A 129 -11.09 11.09 -5.90
CA PRO A 129 -10.38 10.69 -7.10
C PRO A 129 -9.12 11.55 -7.12
N PRO A 130 -7.96 10.93 -7.21
CA PRO A 130 -6.74 11.67 -7.32
C PRO A 130 -6.82 12.54 -8.56
N ALA A 131 -6.45 13.79 -8.41
CA ALA A 131 -6.21 14.65 -9.54
C ALA A 131 -5.11 14.01 -10.40
N CYS A 132 -5.50 13.43 -11.51
CA CYS A 132 -4.56 12.84 -12.46
C CYS A 132 -3.90 13.97 -13.25
N THR A 133 -2.96 14.63 -12.65
CA THR A 133 -1.98 15.43 -13.37
C THR A 133 -0.77 14.54 -13.58
N GLY A 134 -0.76 13.77 -14.67
CA GLY A 134 0.44 13.04 -15.06
C GLY A 134 1.60 14.02 -15.27
N PRO A 135 2.82 13.71 -14.82
CA PRO A 135 4.00 14.49 -15.16
C PRO A 135 4.12 14.57 -16.68
N GLY A 136 4.16 15.77 -17.23
CA GLY A 136 4.33 16.02 -18.65
C GLY A 136 3.10 16.50 -19.43
N ARG A 137 1.97 16.74 -18.79
CA ARG A 137 0.81 17.41 -19.40
C ARG A 137 0.58 18.78 -18.77
N PRO A 138 1.24 19.85 -19.22
CA PRO A 138 1.12 21.17 -18.62
C PRO A 138 -0.28 21.80 -18.77
N HIS A 139 -1.17 21.19 -19.51
CA HIS A 139 -2.53 21.68 -19.78
C HIS A 139 -3.65 20.84 -19.14
N ALA A 140 -3.33 19.80 -18.41
CA ALA A 140 -4.33 19.03 -17.70
C ALA A 140 -4.65 19.64 -16.31
N ASN A 141 -5.03 20.90 -16.30
CA ASN A 141 -5.59 21.57 -15.12
C ASN A 141 -7.05 21.13 -14.85
N PHE A 142 -7.42 19.93 -15.23
CA PHE A 142 -8.67 19.35 -14.81
C PHE A 142 -8.51 18.77 -13.42
N ILE A 143 -8.56 19.64 -12.43
CA ILE A 143 -9.00 19.25 -11.11
C ILE A 143 -10.47 18.94 -11.30
N LEU A 144 -10.81 17.67 -11.52
CA LEU A 144 -12.20 17.25 -11.37
C LEU A 144 -12.58 17.60 -9.94
N PRO A 145 -13.65 18.37 -9.74
CA PRO A 145 -14.13 18.60 -8.39
C PRO A 145 -14.34 17.21 -7.79
N SER A 146 -13.68 16.95 -6.68
CA SER A 146 -14.00 15.78 -5.88
C SER A 146 -15.47 15.88 -5.54
N LEU A 147 -16.25 14.87 -5.88
CA LEU A 147 -17.58 14.73 -5.34
C LEU A 147 -17.40 14.70 -3.82
N ILE A 148 -17.83 15.78 -3.16
CA ILE A 148 -17.89 15.87 -1.70
C ILE A 148 -19.22 15.20 -1.34
N GLU A 149 -19.21 13.87 -1.35
CA GLU A 149 -20.28 13.09 -0.74
C GLU A 149 -19.86 12.74 0.68
N ASP A 150 -20.84 12.63 1.57
CA ASP A 150 -20.60 12.07 2.89
C ASP A 150 -20.03 10.68 2.74
N LEU A 151 -18.94 10.39 3.44
CA LEU A 151 -18.36 9.07 3.44
C LEU A 151 -19.40 8.05 3.94
N PRO A 152 -19.63 6.96 3.20
CA PRO A 152 -20.45 5.88 3.72
C PRO A 152 -19.83 5.34 5.00
N MET A 153 -20.66 4.82 5.89
CA MET A 153 -20.16 4.09 7.05
C MET A 153 -19.24 2.97 6.60
N TYR A 154 -18.09 2.87 7.21
CA TYR A 154 -17.12 1.82 6.89
C TYR A 154 -16.69 1.06 8.14
N GLN A 155 -16.28 -0.18 7.92
CA GLN A 155 -15.78 -1.02 8.99
C GLN A 155 -14.26 -1.10 8.95
N VAL A 156 -13.66 -1.02 10.14
CA VAL A 156 -12.23 -1.25 10.34
C VAL A 156 -12.06 -2.32 11.40
N ARG A 157 -11.24 -3.32 11.09
CA ARG A 157 -10.83 -4.35 12.04
C ARG A 157 -9.38 -4.11 12.45
N ILE A 158 -9.17 -4.06 13.77
CA ILE A 158 -7.85 -3.88 14.36
C ILE A 158 -7.57 -5.09 15.22
N SER A 159 -6.47 -5.78 14.98
CA SER A 159 -6.05 -6.96 15.74
C SER A 159 -4.69 -6.71 16.36
N PHE A 160 -4.53 -7.06 17.63
CA PHE A 160 -3.28 -6.98 18.38
C PHE A 160 -2.74 -8.39 18.65
N ASN A 161 -1.42 -8.50 18.84
CA ASN A 161 -0.80 -9.76 19.28
C ASN A 161 -0.96 -10.02 20.78
N ARG A 162 -1.56 -9.08 21.53
CA ARG A 162 -1.88 -9.17 22.97
C ARG A 162 -3.33 -8.80 23.22
N PRO A 163 -3.90 -9.24 24.37
CA PRO A 163 -5.27 -8.91 24.72
C PRO A 163 -5.48 -7.39 24.86
N VAL A 164 -6.60 -6.91 24.33
CA VAL A 164 -7.02 -5.53 24.46
C VAL A 164 -7.69 -5.33 25.82
N ILE A 165 -7.21 -4.39 26.63
CA ILE A 165 -7.78 -4.05 27.93
C ILE A 165 -8.86 -2.97 27.76
N ARG A 166 -8.55 -1.90 27.04
CA ARG A 166 -9.44 -0.73 26.89
C ARG A 166 -9.36 -0.17 25.48
N VAL A 167 -10.50 0.26 24.98
CA VAL A 167 -10.65 0.97 23.70
C VAL A 167 -11.43 2.25 23.93
N GLN A 168 -11.00 3.32 23.30
CA GLN A 168 -11.69 4.60 23.26
C GLN A 168 -11.60 5.17 21.85
N THR A 169 -12.65 5.83 21.39
CA THR A 169 -12.72 6.60 20.15
C THR A 169 -12.97 8.06 20.48
N LEU A 170 -12.47 8.96 19.66
CA LEU A 170 -12.73 10.40 19.83
C LEU A 170 -14.13 10.74 19.35
N ASN A 171 -14.58 10.11 18.26
CA ASN A 171 -15.94 10.32 17.78
C ASN A 171 -16.93 9.43 18.54
N ARG A 172 -17.95 10.05 19.14
CA ARG A 172 -18.99 9.35 19.94
C ARG A 172 -19.94 8.52 19.08
N GLU A 173 -20.03 8.80 17.78
CA GLU A 173 -20.87 8.03 16.84
C GLU A 173 -20.23 6.74 16.35
N THR A 174 -18.93 6.58 16.54
CA THR A 174 -18.23 5.35 16.18
C THR A 174 -18.66 4.21 17.07
N LYS A 175 -19.21 3.18 16.45
CA LYS A 175 -19.60 1.96 17.19
C LYS A 175 -18.39 1.03 17.34
N ILE A 176 -18.20 0.50 18.53
CA ILE A 176 -17.09 -0.37 18.91
C ILE A 176 -17.65 -1.74 19.31
N SER A 177 -17.12 -2.81 18.70
CA SER A 177 -17.25 -4.16 19.16
C SER A 177 -15.85 -4.73 19.47
N ARG A 178 -15.71 -5.46 20.56
CA ARG A 178 -14.43 -6.03 21.00
C ARG A 178 -14.58 -7.49 21.36
N SER A 179 -13.63 -8.31 20.91
CA SER A 179 -13.51 -9.72 21.29
C SER A 179 -12.04 -10.10 21.42
N GLY A 180 -11.62 -10.40 22.67
CA GLY A 180 -10.23 -10.76 22.97
C GLY A 180 -9.23 -9.67 22.55
N ASN A 181 -8.44 -9.97 21.53
CA ASN A 181 -7.43 -9.09 20.95
C ASN A 181 -7.89 -8.37 19.67
N GLU A 182 -9.15 -8.50 19.30
CA GLU A 182 -9.73 -7.90 18.11
C GLU A 182 -10.73 -6.80 18.46
N ILE A 183 -10.70 -5.72 17.69
CA ILE A 183 -11.61 -4.58 17.74
C ILE A 183 -12.20 -4.41 16.35
N VAL A 184 -13.52 -4.31 16.28
CA VAL A 184 -14.23 -3.92 15.05
C VAL A 184 -14.90 -2.59 15.29
N LEU A 185 -14.59 -1.64 14.43
CA LEU A 185 -15.15 -0.29 14.44
C LEU A 185 -16.11 -0.12 13.26
N THR A 186 -17.21 0.56 13.49
CA THR A 186 -18.05 1.11 12.43
C THR A 186 -17.95 2.63 12.52
N VAL A 187 -17.25 3.21 11.56
CA VAL A 187 -16.90 4.64 11.52
C VAL A 187 -17.80 5.35 10.52
N LYS A 188 -18.31 6.52 10.90
CA LYS A 188 -19.16 7.37 10.06
C LYS A 188 -18.46 8.63 9.57
N ASP A 189 -17.30 8.95 10.14
CA ASP A 189 -16.60 10.19 9.89
C ASP A 189 -15.38 9.97 8.99
N ILE A 190 -14.95 11.03 8.35
CA ILE A 190 -13.71 11.06 7.55
C ILE A 190 -12.50 10.76 8.42
N HIS A 191 -12.52 11.21 9.67
CA HIS A 191 -11.40 11.09 10.59
C HIS A 191 -11.84 10.46 11.91
N GLU A 192 -11.12 9.41 12.33
CA GLU A 192 -11.29 8.79 13.64
C GLU A 192 -9.94 8.56 14.31
N THR A 193 -9.90 8.76 15.61
CA THR A 193 -8.73 8.37 16.43
C THR A 193 -9.14 7.36 17.47
N VAL A 194 -8.50 6.21 17.42
CA VAL A 194 -8.73 5.10 18.35
C VAL A 194 -7.56 4.99 19.30
N ILE A 195 -7.86 5.02 20.59
CA ILE A 195 -6.87 4.85 21.66
C ILE A 195 -7.08 3.46 22.27
N VAL A 196 -6.07 2.62 22.22
CA VAL A 196 -6.13 1.21 22.65
C VAL A 196 -5.08 0.97 23.73
N LYS A 197 -5.50 0.42 24.86
CA LYS A 197 -4.60 -0.11 25.89
C LYS A 197 -4.59 -1.64 25.77
N ILE A 198 -3.39 -2.24 25.67
CA ILE A 198 -3.18 -3.68 25.61
C ILE A 198 -2.60 -4.21 26.91
N ALA A 199 -2.66 -5.52 27.12
CA ALA A 199 -2.02 -6.19 28.26
C ALA A 199 -0.51 -6.14 28.16
N GLY A 200 0.15 -6.08 29.31
CA GLY A 200 1.61 -6.16 29.44
C GLY A 200 2.14 -7.59 29.28
#